data_5c2f4dde3d54def2b62b706f421cbd4e
#
_entry.id   5c2f4dde3d54def2b62b706f421cbd4e
#
_cell.length_a   1.000
_cell.length_b   1.000
_cell.length_c   1.000
_cell.angle_alpha   90.00
_cell.angle_beta   90.00
_cell.angle_gamma   90.00
#
_symmetry.space_group_name_H-M   'P 1'
#
loop_
_entity.id
_entity.type
_entity.pdbx_description
1 polymer ?
#
loop_
_entity_poly.entity_id
_entity_poly.type
_entity_poly.pdbx_seq_one_letter_code
_entity_poly.pdbx_strand_id
1 'polypeptide(L)'
;MGLWSQIFGSRKGKETAPDREALDLSAFAVDYHSHLVPGVDDGAPDLEASLEMIDALVSLGYRGAITTPHVMAGMYPNTPETLRPPFDSLQRAVADRHPHFKLALGAEYFLDASLLDAVRNDQELLTPGGRLLFELAFAAPPDAGLLQEFLFEVQVKGLKPVMAHIERYPYWHQSLDQFEELFEQGVILQVNAASLAGAYGPEIQKAAETFIDKGWV
;
A
#
# COMPACT_ATOMS: atom_id res chain seq x y z
N MET A 1 3.45 15.61 -6.94
CA MET A 1 2.02 15.85 -6.58
C MET A 1 1.50 14.52 -6.09
N GLY A 2 1.15 14.45 -4.80
CA GLY A 2 0.77 13.22 -4.15
C GLY A 2 -0.50 12.59 -4.74
N LEU A 3 -0.66 11.29 -4.51
CA LEU A 3 -1.77 10.45 -4.96
C LEU A 3 -3.15 11.04 -4.65
N TRP A 4 -3.26 11.74 -3.52
CA TRP A 4 -4.48 12.42 -3.05
C TRP A 4 -5.03 13.44 -4.03
N SER A 5 -4.18 14.24 -4.69
CA SER A 5 -4.63 15.24 -5.66
C SER A 5 -5.15 14.63 -6.97
N GLN A 6 -4.80 13.40 -7.28
CA GLN A 6 -5.28 12.68 -8.46
C GLN A 6 -6.64 12.00 -8.21
N ILE A 7 -6.88 11.51 -7.00
CA ILE A 7 -8.13 10.80 -6.64
C ILE A 7 -9.24 11.79 -6.27
N PHE A 8 -8.91 12.89 -5.60
CA PHE A 8 -9.88 13.85 -5.06
C PHE A 8 -9.79 15.25 -5.69
N GLY A 9 -9.17 15.40 -6.85
CA GLY A 9 -8.94 16.59 -7.67
C GLY A 9 -9.63 17.88 -7.22
N SER A 10 -8.90 18.98 -7.22
CA SER A 10 -9.33 20.35 -6.91
C SER A 10 -10.71 20.66 -7.51
N ARG A 11 -11.74 20.87 -6.66
CA ARG A 11 -13.06 21.33 -7.06
C ARG A 11 -13.01 22.71 -7.74
N LYS A 12 -12.88 22.70 -9.07
CA LYS A 12 -13.31 23.84 -9.91
C LYS A 12 -14.07 23.29 -11.11
N GLY A 13 -15.41 23.50 -11.10
CA GLY A 13 -16.30 23.23 -12.24
C GLY A 13 -17.39 22.23 -11.85
N LYS A 14 -18.63 22.72 -11.66
CA LYS A 14 -19.84 21.89 -11.64
C LYS A 14 -20.10 21.33 -13.04
N GLU A 15 -19.56 20.17 -13.33
CA GLU A 15 -20.21 19.24 -14.23
C GLU A 15 -20.89 18.18 -13.36
N THR A 16 -22.19 18.04 -13.52
CA THR A 16 -22.98 16.99 -12.87
C THR A 16 -22.49 15.64 -13.43
N ALA A 17 -21.58 15.02 -12.72
CA ALA A 17 -21.23 13.61 -13.00
C ALA A 17 -22.52 12.78 -12.91
N PRO A 18 -22.72 11.76 -13.78
CA PRO A 18 -23.86 10.85 -13.63
C PRO A 18 -23.85 10.27 -12.23
N ASP A 19 -25.07 10.11 -11.68
CA ASP A 19 -25.35 9.51 -10.38
C ASP A 19 -24.68 8.11 -10.35
N ARG A 20 -23.44 8.04 -9.94
CA ARG A 20 -22.75 6.76 -9.73
C ARG A 20 -23.19 6.29 -8.36
N GLU A 21 -23.84 5.15 -8.30
CA GLU A 21 -24.09 4.46 -7.03
C GLU A 21 -22.76 4.43 -6.24
N ALA A 22 -22.86 4.80 -4.96
CA ALA A 22 -21.70 4.77 -4.08
C ALA A 22 -21.15 3.33 -4.06
N LEU A 23 -19.88 3.16 -4.39
CA LEU A 23 -19.22 1.86 -4.35
C LEU A 23 -19.21 1.36 -2.90
N ASP A 24 -19.77 0.18 -2.68
CA ASP A 24 -19.74 -0.49 -1.37
C ASP A 24 -18.56 -1.48 -1.34
N LEU A 25 -17.53 -1.13 -0.57
CA LEU A 25 -16.34 -1.97 -0.35
C LEU A 25 -16.36 -2.67 1.01
N SER A 26 -17.52 -2.73 1.69
CA SER A 26 -17.67 -3.35 3.02
C SER A 26 -17.24 -4.82 3.06
N ALA A 27 -17.27 -5.51 1.91
CA ALA A 27 -16.80 -6.90 1.78
C ALA A 27 -15.31 -7.06 2.11
N PHE A 28 -14.48 -6.05 1.83
CA PHE A 28 -13.05 -6.08 2.15
C PHE A 28 -12.76 -5.80 3.63
N ALA A 29 -13.66 -5.15 4.32
CA ALA A 29 -13.62 -4.83 5.75
C ALA A 29 -12.43 -3.97 6.20
N VAL A 30 -11.21 -4.24 5.74
CA VAL A 30 -9.96 -3.57 6.12
C VAL A 30 -9.21 -3.16 4.87
N ASP A 31 -8.83 -1.89 4.80
CA ASP A 31 -7.86 -1.41 3.82
C ASP A 31 -6.45 -1.84 4.27
N TYR A 32 -5.70 -2.48 3.38
CA TYR A 32 -4.40 -3.04 3.74
C TYR A 32 -3.21 -2.16 3.33
N HIS A 33 -3.42 -1.18 2.45
CA HIS A 33 -2.33 -0.37 1.90
C HIS A 33 -2.78 1.07 1.71
N SER A 34 -2.39 1.94 2.63
CA SER A 34 -2.71 3.37 2.60
C SER A 34 -1.69 4.21 3.39
N HIS A 35 -1.56 5.48 3.01
CA HIS A 35 -0.59 6.43 3.59
C HIS A 35 -1.34 7.46 4.43
N LEU A 36 -1.86 7.02 5.59
CA LEU A 36 -2.71 7.82 6.47
C LEU A 36 -1.93 8.52 7.60
N VAL A 37 -0.65 8.15 7.83
CA VAL A 37 0.15 8.80 8.88
C VAL A 37 0.53 10.21 8.43
N PRO A 38 0.19 11.27 9.20
CA PRO A 38 0.34 12.63 8.73
C PRO A 38 1.81 13.07 8.63
N GLY A 39 2.19 13.66 7.50
CA GLY A 39 3.44 14.39 7.30
C GLY A 39 4.72 13.56 7.25
N VAL A 40 4.62 12.24 7.00
CA VAL A 40 5.78 11.34 6.99
C VAL A 40 6.24 10.91 5.60
N ASP A 41 5.34 10.99 4.61
CA ASP A 41 5.58 10.62 3.21
C ASP A 41 4.72 11.45 2.24
N ASP A 42 4.45 10.94 1.04
CA ASP A 42 3.61 11.60 0.03
C ASP A 42 2.10 11.38 0.20
N GLY A 43 1.68 10.74 1.29
CA GLY A 43 0.28 10.54 1.67
C GLY A 43 -0.35 11.78 2.29
N ALA A 44 -0.95 11.62 3.47
CA ALA A 44 -1.62 12.71 4.18
C ALA A 44 -0.60 13.77 4.66
N PRO A 45 -0.72 15.04 4.24
CA PRO A 45 0.23 16.09 4.64
C PRO A 45 0.08 16.51 6.11
N ASP A 46 -1.10 16.33 6.68
CA ASP A 46 -1.43 16.72 8.06
C ASP A 46 -2.55 15.85 8.64
N LEU A 47 -2.86 16.06 9.91
CA LEU A 47 -3.84 15.27 10.64
C LEU A 47 -5.26 15.43 10.08
N GLU A 48 -5.65 16.62 9.61
CA GLU A 48 -6.99 16.83 9.05
C GLU A 48 -7.16 16.08 7.74
N ALA A 49 -6.16 16.13 6.86
CA ALA A 49 -6.15 15.34 5.64
C ALA A 49 -6.21 13.83 5.92
N SER A 50 -5.50 13.35 6.96
CA SER A 50 -5.59 11.96 7.41
C SER A 50 -7.01 11.58 7.80
N LEU A 51 -7.69 12.44 8.55
CA LEU A 51 -9.07 12.22 9.01
C LEU A 51 -10.06 12.27 7.83
N GLU A 52 -9.88 13.17 6.87
CA GLU A 52 -10.69 13.21 5.64
C GLU A 52 -10.54 11.91 4.81
N MET A 53 -9.31 11.37 4.71
CA MET A 53 -9.07 10.07 4.04
C MET A 53 -9.79 8.94 4.77
N ILE A 54 -9.77 8.93 6.10
CA ILE A 54 -10.46 7.92 6.91
C ILE A 54 -11.97 8.08 6.80
N ASP A 55 -12.53 9.31 6.77
CA ASP A 55 -13.95 9.55 6.50
C ASP A 55 -14.36 8.92 5.16
N ALA A 56 -13.52 9.06 4.13
CA ALA A 56 -13.77 8.43 2.83
C ALA A 56 -13.78 6.91 2.91
N LEU A 57 -12.81 6.30 3.61
CA LEU A 57 -12.78 4.85 3.81
C LEU A 57 -14.02 4.36 4.56
N VAL A 58 -14.42 5.05 5.62
CA VAL A 58 -15.65 4.73 6.37
C VAL A 58 -16.88 4.83 5.47
N SER A 59 -16.96 5.87 4.62
CA SER A 59 -18.09 6.04 3.68
C SER A 59 -18.17 4.94 2.61
N LEU A 60 -17.04 4.30 2.27
CA LEU A 60 -16.96 3.16 1.37
C LEU A 60 -17.24 1.81 2.07
N GLY A 61 -17.49 1.82 3.38
CA GLY A 61 -17.85 0.63 4.15
C GLY A 61 -16.68 -0.07 4.86
N TYR A 62 -15.45 0.47 4.78
CA TYR A 62 -14.32 -0.08 5.53
C TYR A 62 -14.52 0.08 7.04
N ARG A 63 -14.06 -0.89 7.80
CA ARG A 63 -14.13 -0.92 9.27
C ARG A 63 -12.76 -0.75 9.93
N GLY A 64 -11.72 -0.67 9.14
CA GLY A 64 -10.36 -0.43 9.59
C GLY A 64 -9.39 -0.26 8.44
N ALA A 65 -8.18 0.14 8.78
CA ALA A 65 -7.04 0.21 7.87
C ALA A 65 -5.75 -0.21 8.53
N ILE A 66 -4.86 -0.77 7.75
CA ILE A 66 -3.43 -0.89 8.06
C ILE A 66 -2.75 0.21 7.26
N THR A 67 -2.32 1.28 7.94
CA THR A 67 -1.58 2.34 7.26
C THR A 67 -0.12 1.94 7.10
N THR A 68 0.40 2.14 5.89
CA THR A 68 1.70 1.62 5.45
C THR A 68 2.56 2.73 4.86
N PRO A 69 2.97 3.73 5.67
CA PRO A 69 3.83 4.80 5.17
C PRO A 69 5.13 4.24 4.59
N HIS A 70 5.67 4.94 3.59
CA HIS A 70 6.92 4.58 2.97
C HIS A 70 8.10 4.54 3.95
N VAL A 71 8.92 3.48 3.80
CA VAL A 71 10.27 3.39 4.38
C VAL A 71 11.24 3.18 3.21
N MET A 72 11.93 4.26 2.82
CA MET A 72 12.81 4.29 1.65
C MET A 72 14.04 5.13 1.97
N ALA A 73 15.21 4.51 1.97
CA ALA A 73 16.46 5.21 2.23
C ALA A 73 16.65 6.40 1.26
N GLY A 74 16.97 7.56 1.82
CA GLY A 74 17.21 8.77 1.03
C GLY A 74 15.98 9.59 0.62
N MET A 75 14.80 8.98 0.47
CA MET A 75 13.57 9.72 0.12
C MET A 75 12.63 9.85 1.32
N TYR A 76 12.29 8.74 1.95
CA TYR A 76 11.45 8.67 3.15
C TYR A 76 12.20 7.85 4.22
N PRO A 77 13.18 8.47 4.91
CA PRO A 77 14.06 7.78 5.87
C PRO A 77 13.33 7.50 7.19
N ASN A 78 12.11 6.98 7.07
CA ASN A 78 11.28 6.61 8.19
C ASN A 78 11.81 5.34 8.88
N THR A 79 11.56 5.24 10.17
CA THR A 79 11.83 4.05 10.98
C THR A 79 10.61 3.76 11.87
N PRO A 80 10.50 2.56 12.46
CA PRO A 80 9.44 2.29 13.43
C PRO A 80 9.34 3.35 14.54
N GLU A 81 10.49 3.85 15.02
CA GLU A 81 10.55 4.85 16.09
C GLU A 81 10.02 6.22 15.63
N THR A 82 10.31 6.63 14.38
CA THR A 82 9.85 7.91 13.84
C THR A 82 8.38 7.88 13.45
N LEU A 83 7.85 6.71 13.06
CA LEU A 83 6.46 6.55 12.63
C LEU A 83 5.46 6.42 13.78
N ARG A 84 5.87 5.86 14.93
CA ARG A 84 4.96 5.65 16.07
C ARG A 84 4.34 6.94 16.62
N PRO A 85 5.09 8.02 16.92
CA PRO A 85 4.50 9.21 17.51
C PRO A 85 3.40 9.87 16.66
N PRO A 86 3.58 10.13 15.35
CA PRO A 86 2.50 10.66 14.51
C PRO A 86 1.35 9.65 14.34
N PHE A 87 1.62 8.35 14.26
CA PHE A 87 0.58 7.32 14.25
C PHE A 87 -0.25 7.31 15.52
N ASP A 88 0.36 7.38 16.70
CA ASP A 88 -0.37 7.42 17.99
C ASP A 88 -1.25 8.66 18.09
N SER A 89 -0.82 9.79 17.52
CA SER A 89 -1.64 11.00 17.44
C SER A 89 -2.85 10.79 16.53
N LEU A 90 -2.63 10.23 15.34
CA LEU A 90 -3.70 9.87 14.41
C LEU A 90 -4.67 8.87 15.04
N GLN A 91 -4.17 7.82 15.69
CA GLN A 91 -5.01 6.79 16.30
C GLN A 91 -5.96 7.36 17.38
N ARG A 92 -5.48 8.30 18.19
CA ARG A 92 -6.33 9.01 19.16
C ARG A 92 -7.43 9.82 18.47
N ALA A 93 -7.08 10.61 17.48
CA ALA A 93 -8.04 11.42 16.73
C ALA A 93 -9.10 10.56 16.01
N VAL A 94 -8.68 9.41 15.47
CA VAL A 94 -9.60 8.44 14.87
C VAL A 94 -10.52 7.80 15.89
N ALA A 95 -10.02 7.46 17.08
CA ALA A 95 -10.86 6.90 18.14
C ALA A 95 -11.96 7.87 18.60
N ASP A 96 -11.66 9.17 18.60
CA ASP A 96 -12.64 10.21 18.94
C ASP A 96 -13.68 10.41 17.81
N ARG A 97 -13.27 10.37 16.54
CA ARG A 97 -14.14 10.65 15.38
C ARG A 97 -14.90 9.40 14.90
N HIS A 98 -14.22 8.24 14.92
CA HIS A 98 -14.72 6.95 14.43
C HIS A 98 -14.39 5.81 15.42
N PRO A 99 -15.06 5.69 16.56
CA PRO A 99 -14.69 4.76 17.64
C PRO A 99 -14.73 3.28 17.25
N HIS A 100 -15.39 2.94 16.14
CA HIS A 100 -15.46 1.57 15.63
C HIS A 100 -14.45 1.27 14.53
N PHE A 101 -13.77 2.28 13.98
CA PHE A 101 -12.75 2.09 12.95
C PHE A 101 -11.44 1.65 13.60
N LYS A 102 -10.87 0.55 13.13
CA LYS A 102 -9.61 0.00 13.65
C LYS A 102 -8.44 0.43 12.79
N LEU A 103 -7.43 0.99 13.43
CA LEU A 103 -6.22 1.45 12.75
C LEU A 103 -5.00 0.68 13.28
N ALA A 104 -4.19 0.15 12.38
CA ALA A 104 -2.92 -0.50 12.69
C ALA A 104 -1.79 0.15 11.87
N LEU A 105 -0.57 0.11 12.42
CA LEU A 105 0.63 0.62 11.76
C LEU A 105 1.39 -0.53 11.10
N GLY A 106 1.61 -0.43 9.81
CA GLY A 106 2.56 -1.18 9.01
C GLY A 106 3.56 -0.22 8.39
N ALA A 107 4.28 -0.69 7.38
CA ALA A 107 5.09 0.16 6.51
C ALA A 107 5.17 -0.46 5.11
N GLU A 108 5.31 0.37 4.09
CA GLU A 108 5.68 -0.02 2.74
C GLU A 108 7.19 0.18 2.58
N TYR A 109 7.91 -0.93 2.53
CA TYR A 109 9.36 -0.91 2.45
C TYR A 109 9.82 -0.95 0.99
N PHE A 110 10.67 -0.01 0.60
CA PHE A 110 11.33 -0.08 -0.70
C PHE A 110 12.41 -1.16 -0.69
N LEU A 111 12.37 -2.09 -1.65
CA LEU A 111 13.37 -3.15 -1.75
C LEU A 111 14.72 -2.61 -2.21
N ASP A 112 15.66 -2.58 -1.30
CA ASP A 112 17.07 -2.29 -1.50
C ASP A 112 17.95 -3.14 -0.56
N ALA A 113 19.26 -2.94 -0.63
CA ALA A 113 20.20 -3.65 0.23
C ALA A 113 19.98 -3.37 1.72
N SER A 114 19.48 -2.17 2.07
CA SER A 114 19.27 -1.80 3.47
C SER A 114 18.08 -2.56 4.08
N LEU A 115 17.03 -2.79 3.32
CA LEU A 115 15.91 -3.62 3.75
C LEU A 115 16.33 -5.08 3.92
N LEU A 116 17.10 -5.62 2.97
CA LEU A 116 17.64 -6.99 3.10
C LEU A 116 18.49 -7.14 4.35
N ASP A 117 19.37 -6.17 4.62
CA ASP A 117 20.21 -6.16 5.82
C ASP A 117 19.37 -6.05 7.11
N ALA A 118 18.30 -5.25 7.09
CA ALA A 118 17.38 -5.14 8.22
C ALA A 118 16.69 -6.47 8.55
N VAL A 119 16.21 -7.21 7.54
CA VAL A 119 15.62 -8.54 7.70
C VAL A 119 16.64 -9.53 8.26
N ARG A 120 17.85 -9.57 7.71
CA ARG A 120 18.93 -10.48 8.14
C ARG A 120 19.34 -10.27 9.58
N ASN A 121 19.43 -9.02 9.99
CA ASN A 121 19.94 -8.63 11.30
C ASN A 121 18.81 -8.53 12.37
N ASP A 122 17.62 -9.06 12.09
CA ASP A 122 16.46 -9.03 13.00
C ASP A 122 16.14 -7.61 13.51
N GLN A 123 16.33 -6.59 12.66
CA GLN A 123 15.93 -5.24 13.00
C GLN A 123 14.40 -5.17 13.10
N GLU A 124 13.91 -4.28 13.96
CA GLU A 124 12.49 -4.09 14.10
C GLU A 124 11.86 -3.60 12.79
N LEU A 125 10.85 -4.35 12.28
CA LEU A 125 10.05 -4.00 11.12
C LEU A 125 8.57 -3.94 11.48
N LEU A 126 7.84 -3.04 10.85
CA LEU A 126 6.40 -2.90 11.02
C LEU A 126 5.67 -3.89 10.11
N THR A 127 5.42 -5.09 10.64
CA THR A 127 4.86 -6.23 9.89
C THR A 127 3.57 -6.73 10.53
N PRO A 128 2.46 -5.98 10.45
CA PRO A 128 1.19 -6.36 11.07
C PRO A 128 0.71 -7.73 10.57
N GLY A 129 0.39 -8.61 11.53
CA GLY A 129 -0.02 -9.98 11.22
C GLY A 129 1.07 -10.83 10.55
N GLY A 130 2.34 -10.50 10.75
CA GLY A 130 3.48 -11.21 10.17
C GLY A 130 3.63 -11.02 8.65
N ARG A 131 3.08 -9.93 8.10
CA ARG A 131 3.16 -9.60 6.67
C ARG A 131 4.11 -8.43 6.47
N LEU A 132 5.11 -8.60 5.60
CA LEU A 132 6.05 -7.56 5.21
C LEU A 132 5.65 -7.04 3.83
N LEU A 133 5.11 -5.83 3.79
CA LEU A 133 4.75 -5.14 2.54
C LEU A 133 6.00 -4.49 1.96
N PHE A 134 6.28 -4.78 0.71
CA PHE A 134 7.42 -4.18 0.00
C PHE A 134 7.06 -3.75 -1.40
N GLU A 135 7.75 -2.73 -1.88
CA GLU A 135 7.64 -2.23 -3.26
C GLU A 135 8.97 -2.29 -4.00
N LEU A 136 8.88 -2.25 -5.33
CA LEU A 136 10.00 -2.21 -6.26
C LEU A 136 10.08 -0.85 -6.96
N ALA A 137 11.21 -0.55 -7.59
CA ALA A 137 11.32 0.60 -8.46
C ALA A 137 10.38 0.49 -9.67
N PHE A 138 9.68 1.57 -10.01
CA PHE A 138 8.78 1.58 -11.19
C PHE A 138 9.51 1.66 -12.53
N ALA A 139 10.74 2.20 -12.52
CA ALA A 139 11.48 2.49 -13.75
C ALA A 139 12.17 1.27 -14.36
N ALA A 140 12.53 0.29 -13.55
CA ALA A 140 13.26 -0.90 -13.99
C ALA A 140 13.06 -2.07 -13.00
N PRO A 141 13.16 -3.32 -13.47
CA PRO A 141 13.08 -4.47 -12.58
C PRO A 141 14.22 -4.44 -11.56
N PRO A 142 14.01 -5.02 -10.37
CA PRO A 142 15.05 -5.15 -9.37
C PRO A 142 16.18 -6.09 -9.86
N ASP A 143 17.32 -6.02 -9.21
CA ASP A 143 18.31 -7.09 -9.34
C ASP A 143 17.68 -8.42 -8.90
N ALA A 144 17.76 -9.42 -9.78
CA ALA A 144 17.09 -10.71 -9.53
C ALA A 144 17.69 -11.44 -8.32
N GLY A 145 19.00 -11.30 -8.09
CA GLY A 145 19.67 -11.86 -6.92
C GLY A 145 19.16 -11.23 -5.62
N LEU A 146 19.06 -9.90 -5.60
CA LEU A 146 18.54 -9.17 -4.44
C LEU A 146 17.11 -9.58 -4.10
N LEU A 147 16.23 -9.66 -5.11
CA LEU A 147 14.84 -10.05 -4.88
C LEU A 147 14.72 -11.47 -4.32
N GLN A 148 15.41 -12.45 -4.93
CA GLN A 148 15.35 -13.83 -4.48
C GLN A 148 15.93 -14.01 -3.07
N GLU A 149 17.04 -13.36 -2.77
CA GLU A 149 17.67 -13.40 -1.47
C GLU A 149 16.77 -12.76 -0.39
N PHE A 150 16.15 -11.61 -0.69
CA PHE A 150 15.20 -10.96 0.19
C PHE A 150 13.99 -11.87 0.50
N LEU A 151 13.37 -12.46 -0.53
CA LEU A 151 12.22 -13.35 -0.35
C LEU A 151 12.58 -14.57 0.52
N PHE A 152 13.75 -15.16 0.27
CA PHE A 152 14.25 -16.27 1.08
C PHE A 152 14.41 -15.87 2.55
N GLU A 153 15.08 -14.74 2.83
CA GLU A 153 15.31 -14.29 4.21
C GLU A 153 13.99 -13.94 4.93
N VAL A 154 13.05 -13.26 4.25
CA VAL A 154 11.73 -12.96 4.82
C VAL A 154 11.00 -14.23 5.24
N GLN A 155 11.02 -15.27 4.39
CA GLN A 155 10.36 -16.54 4.69
C GLN A 155 11.08 -17.33 5.78
N VAL A 156 12.41 -17.31 5.84
CA VAL A 156 13.20 -17.92 6.92
C VAL A 156 12.86 -17.30 8.27
N LYS A 157 12.57 -15.98 8.30
CA LYS A 157 12.10 -15.27 9.51
C LYS A 157 10.63 -15.56 9.86
N GLY A 158 9.93 -16.40 9.09
CA GLY A 158 8.53 -16.74 9.28
C GLY A 158 7.55 -15.62 8.89
N LEU A 159 8.04 -14.60 8.18
CA LEU A 159 7.22 -13.51 7.64
C LEU A 159 6.65 -13.91 6.28
N LYS A 160 5.52 -13.30 5.91
CA LYS A 160 4.90 -13.44 4.59
C LYS A 160 5.22 -12.19 3.76
N PRO A 161 5.97 -12.31 2.65
CA PRO A 161 6.21 -11.17 1.76
C PRO A 161 4.91 -10.79 1.04
N VAL A 162 4.59 -9.51 1.04
CA VAL A 162 3.47 -8.92 0.29
C VAL A 162 4.06 -7.92 -0.70
N MET A 163 3.91 -8.18 -1.99
CA MET A 163 4.37 -7.27 -3.04
C MET A 163 3.28 -6.26 -3.36
N ALA A 164 3.58 -4.99 -3.14
CA ALA A 164 2.66 -3.88 -3.31
C ALA A 164 2.32 -3.63 -4.79
N HIS A 165 1.08 -3.24 -5.07
CA HIS A 165 0.57 -2.70 -6.35
C HIS A 165 1.23 -3.28 -7.61
N ILE A 166 1.19 -4.62 -7.74
CA ILE A 166 1.88 -5.37 -8.80
C ILE A 166 1.52 -4.89 -10.22
N GLU A 167 0.36 -4.33 -10.40
CA GLU A 167 -0.10 -3.74 -11.65
C GLU A 167 0.68 -2.49 -12.07
N ARG A 168 1.49 -1.92 -11.18
CA ARG A 168 2.27 -0.71 -11.45
C ARG A 168 3.71 -0.98 -11.92
N TYR A 169 4.06 -2.25 -12.21
CA TYR A 169 5.38 -2.65 -12.73
C TYR A 169 5.32 -2.98 -14.23
N PRO A 170 5.35 -1.98 -15.12
CA PRO A 170 5.11 -2.17 -16.56
C PRO A 170 6.14 -3.04 -17.26
N TYR A 171 7.34 -3.15 -16.71
CA TYR A 171 8.41 -3.96 -17.28
C TYR A 171 8.12 -5.48 -17.25
N TRP A 172 7.13 -5.93 -16.46
CA TRP A 172 6.69 -7.33 -16.43
C TRP A 172 5.32 -7.57 -17.09
N HIS A 173 4.65 -6.53 -17.61
CA HIS A 173 3.32 -6.69 -18.23
C HIS A 173 3.34 -7.46 -19.56
N GLN A 174 4.48 -7.54 -20.24
CA GLN A 174 4.60 -8.29 -21.50
C GLN A 174 4.73 -9.79 -21.29
N SER A 175 5.29 -10.24 -20.16
CA SER A 175 5.33 -11.62 -19.72
C SER A 175 4.95 -11.65 -18.24
N LEU A 176 3.87 -12.35 -17.92
CA LEU A 176 3.39 -12.46 -16.55
C LEU A 176 4.11 -13.56 -15.76
N ASP A 177 5.08 -14.24 -16.38
CA ASP A 177 5.78 -15.40 -15.81
C ASP A 177 6.43 -15.06 -14.46
N GLN A 178 6.97 -13.83 -14.33
CA GLN A 178 7.59 -13.40 -13.07
C GLN A 178 6.58 -13.28 -11.91
N PHE A 179 5.35 -12.83 -12.20
CA PHE A 179 4.30 -12.77 -11.18
C PHE A 179 3.79 -14.17 -10.81
N GLU A 180 3.66 -15.07 -11.80
CA GLU A 180 3.29 -16.46 -11.57
C GLU A 180 4.33 -17.17 -10.69
N GLU A 181 5.62 -17.01 -11.00
CA GLU A 181 6.72 -17.54 -10.20
C GLU A 181 6.71 -17.01 -8.77
N LEU A 182 6.52 -15.69 -8.56
CA LEU A 182 6.43 -15.09 -7.24
C LEU A 182 5.21 -15.62 -6.47
N PHE A 183 4.07 -15.74 -7.12
CA PHE A 183 2.87 -16.31 -6.52
C PHE A 183 3.09 -17.76 -6.07
N GLU A 184 3.69 -18.59 -6.92
CA GLU A 184 4.04 -19.99 -6.61
C GLU A 184 5.06 -20.10 -5.46
N GLN A 185 5.96 -19.12 -5.32
CA GLN A 185 6.89 -19.01 -4.19
C GLN A 185 6.21 -18.54 -2.89
N GLY A 186 4.90 -18.26 -2.91
CA GLY A 186 4.14 -17.85 -1.74
C GLY A 186 4.21 -16.36 -1.42
N VAL A 187 4.60 -15.53 -2.38
CA VAL A 187 4.47 -14.06 -2.28
C VAL A 187 3.00 -13.70 -2.42
N ILE A 188 2.48 -12.90 -1.50
CA ILE A 188 1.14 -12.32 -1.62
C ILE A 188 1.24 -11.15 -2.59
N LEU A 189 0.44 -11.19 -3.65
CA LEU A 189 0.40 -10.15 -4.67
C LEU A 189 -0.76 -9.18 -4.35
N GLN A 190 -0.46 -7.88 -4.22
CA GLN A 190 -1.45 -6.87 -3.85
C GLN A 190 -1.70 -5.92 -5.02
N VAL A 191 -2.97 -5.64 -5.31
CA VAL A 191 -3.45 -4.70 -6.32
C VAL A 191 -4.16 -3.53 -5.62
N ASN A 192 -3.97 -2.31 -6.12
CA ASN A 192 -4.69 -1.14 -5.61
C ASN A 192 -6.12 -1.08 -6.17
N ALA A 193 -7.10 -0.90 -5.30
CA ALA A 193 -8.50 -0.70 -5.71
C ALA A 193 -8.67 0.50 -6.65
N ALA A 194 -7.88 1.56 -6.48
CA ALA A 194 -7.87 2.72 -7.35
C ALA A 194 -7.43 2.39 -8.79
N SER A 195 -6.58 1.37 -8.98
CA SER A 195 -6.17 0.88 -10.30
C SER A 195 -7.35 0.28 -11.06
N LEU A 196 -8.21 -0.48 -10.39
CA LEU A 196 -9.45 -1.02 -10.96
C LEU A 196 -10.44 0.08 -11.36
N ALA A 197 -10.44 1.20 -10.63
CA ALA A 197 -11.23 2.38 -10.98
C ALA A 197 -10.62 3.22 -12.11
N GLY A 198 -9.46 2.83 -12.67
CA GLY A 198 -8.79 3.52 -13.76
C GLY A 198 -8.00 4.76 -13.35
N ALA A 199 -7.72 4.96 -12.06
CA ALA A 199 -7.03 6.16 -11.55
C ALA A 199 -5.63 6.34 -12.14
N TYR A 200 -4.97 5.27 -12.57
CA TYR A 200 -3.61 5.27 -13.13
C TYR A 200 -3.57 5.03 -14.65
N GLY A 201 -4.75 5.08 -15.31
CA GLY A 201 -4.88 4.89 -16.74
C GLY A 201 -5.23 3.45 -17.16
N PRO A 202 -5.62 3.28 -18.45
CA PRO A 202 -6.23 2.04 -18.92
C PRO A 202 -5.28 0.84 -18.94
N GLU A 203 -3.98 1.04 -19.11
CA GLU A 203 -3.00 -0.05 -19.12
C GLU A 203 -2.85 -0.68 -17.73
N ILE A 204 -2.76 0.17 -16.69
CA ILE A 204 -2.67 -0.25 -15.29
C ILE A 204 -3.99 -0.92 -14.87
N GLN A 205 -5.14 -0.35 -15.25
CA GLN A 205 -6.45 -0.95 -15.00
C GLN A 205 -6.53 -2.36 -15.59
N LYS A 206 -6.16 -2.51 -16.87
CA LYS A 206 -6.17 -3.81 -17.54
C LYS A 206 -5.24 -4.83 -16.86
N ALA A 207 -4.06 -4.40 -16.40
CA ALA A 207 -3.15 -5.27 -15.65
C ALA A 207 -3.79 -5.74 -14.35
N ALA A 208 -4.38 -4.82 -13.57
CA ALA A 208 -5.08 -5.12 -12.32
C ALA A 208 -6.23 -6.14 -12.54
N GLU A 209 -7.09 -5.93 -13.53
CA GLU A 209 -8.16 -6.85 -13.91
C GLU A 209 -7.61 -8.24 -14.27
N THR A 210 -6.49 -8.28 -15.04
CA THR A 210 -5.84 -9.54 -15.44
C THR A 210 -5.36 -10.35 -14.23
N PHE A 211 -4.77 -9.69 -13.21
CA PHE A 211 -4.29 -10.39 -12.01
C PHE A 211 -5.43 -10.97 -11.18
N ILE A 212 -6.55 -10.24 -11.08
CA ILE A 212 -7.77 -10.74 -10.41
C ILE A 212 -8.34 -11.95 -11.17
N ASP A 213 -8.44 -11.87 -12.50
CA ASP A 213 -8.97 -12.97 -13.33
C ASP A 213 -8.11 -14.24 -13.22
N LYS A 214 -6.80 -14.09 -12.98
CA LYS A 214 -5.90 -15.22 -12.72
C LYS A 214 -6.02 -15.79 -11.30
N GLY A 215 -6.71 -15.11 -10.39
CA GLY A 215 -6.84 -15.52 -8.99
C GLY A 215 -5.54 -15.40 -8.20
N TRP A 216 -4.65 -14.48 -8.58
CA TRP A 216 -3.38 -14.23 -7.89
C TRP A 216 -3.49 -13.19 -6.78
N VAL A 217 -4.64 -12.50 -6.67
CA VAL A 217 -4.92 -11.39 -5.75
C VAL A 217 -6.06 -11.75 -4.81
#